data_ea6682bbee00fa28735aa54af4b3950b
#
_entry.id   ea6682bbee00fa28735aa54af4b3950b
#
_cell.length_a   1.000
_cell.length_b   1.000
_cell.length_c   1.000
_cell.angle_alpha   90.00
_cell.angle_beta   90.00
_cell.angle_gamma   90.00
#
_symmetry.space_group_name_H-M   'P 1'
#
loop_
_entity.id
_entity.type
_entity.pdbx_description
1 polymer ?
#
loop_
_entity_poly.entity_id
_entity_poly.type
_entity_poly.pdbx_seq_one_letter_code
_entity_poly.pdbx_strand_id
1 'polypeptide(L)'
;MQRIRAWLVCGLSLMILSAPTPGGAQDKDAPIDPQADSVLRQMSDYLNTLEQFTVRAENGFDTLLPSGQTLQMGRSMEISVRRPDRLRGSIHGGRYDQEFYYDGSSITLFTKGVNYYATTEAPPSMEAALDDAEESVGLVAPFADLISKDAYDNLIEDVTLGLYVGLSTISGVECHHLAFRGE
;
A
#
# COMPACT_ATOMS: atom_id res chain seq x y z
N MET A 1 44.93 -53.70 48.90
CA MET A 1 44.62 -54.74 47.90
C MET A 1 43.15 -54.65 47.64
N GLN A 2 42.71 -54.01 46.55
CA GLN A 2 41.39 -54.23 45.95
C GLN A 2 41.38 -53.61 44.54
N ARG A 3 41.19 -54.47 43.58
CA ARG A 3 41.18 -54.10 42.14
C ARG A 3 39.84 -53.52 41.78
N ILE A 4 39.81 -52.29 41.28
CA ILE A 4 38.59 -51.65 40.71
C ILE A 4 38.63 -51.97 39.23
N ARG A 5 37.61 -52.70 38.77
CA ARG A 5 37.31 -52.93 37.34
C ARG A 5 36.59 -51.75 36.78
N ALA A 6 37.19 -51.04 35.81
CA ALA A 6 36.56 -50.05 35.04
C ALA A 6 35.62 -50.67 33.95
N TRP A 7 34.36 -50.33 33.97
CA TRP A 7 33.42 -50.64 32.90
C TRP A 7 33.40 -49.47 31.91
N LEU A 8 33.84 -49.78 30.70
CA LEU A 8 33.70 -48.86 29.57
C LEU A 8 32.24 -48.93 29.08
N VAL A 9 31.44 -47.90 29.33
CA VAL A 9 30.13 -47.73 28.69
C VAL A 9 30.33 -46.92 27.43
N CYS A 10 30.26 -47.62 26.29
CA CYS A 10 30.29 -47.02 24.98
C CYS A 10 28.91 -46.33 24.75
N GLY A 11 28.82 -45.04 25.03
CA GLY A 11 27.62 -44.22 24.73
C GLY A 11 27.56 -43.92 23.25
N LEU A 12 26.63 -44.54 22.55
CA LEU A 12 26.32 -44.26 21.17
C LEU A 12 25.53 -42.92 21.15
N SER A 13 26.26 -41.81 20.91
CA SER A 13 25.61 -40.51 20.68
C SER A 13 24.95 -40.49 19.29
N LEU A 14 23.64 -40.65 19.29
CA LEU A 14 22.82 -40.46 18.10
C LEU A 14 22.78 -38.95 17.80
N MET A 15 23.66 -38.49 16.91
CA MET A 15 23.54 -37.15 16.32
C MET A 15 22.28 -37.11 15.45
N ILE A 16 21.20 -36.47 15.99
CA ILE A 16 20.07 -36.08 15.19
C ILE A 16 20.54 -34.90 14.34
N LEU A 17 20.90 -35.17 13.08
CA LEU A 17 21.03 -34.14 12.07
C LEU A 17 19.60 -33.59 11.85
N SER A 18 19.28 -32.44 12.48
CA SER A 18 18.17 -31.61 12.06
C SER A 18 18.51 -31.05 10.69
N ALA A 19 17.97 -31.67 9.66
CA ALA A 19 17.96 -31.08 8.34
C ALA A 19 17.24 -29.72 8.41
N PRO A 20 17.82 -28.64 7.83
CA PRO A 20 17.08 -27.40 7.69
C PRO A 20 15.83 -27.74 6.86
N THR A 21 14.66 -27.44 7.40
CA THR A 21 13.41 -27.39 6.63
C THR A 21 13.68 -26.48 5.44
N PRO A 22 13.51 -26.94 4.19
CA PRO A 22 13.58 -26.03 3.06
C PRO A 22 12.51 -24.96 3.30
N GLY A 23 12.96 -23.72 3.49
CA GLY A 23 12.07 -22.56 3.37
C GLY A 23 11.28 -22.76 2.09
N GLY A 24 9.93 -22.63 2.17
CA GLY A 24 9.06 -22.90 1.05
C GLY A 24 9.64 -22.24 -0.20
N ALA A 25 9.91 -23.06 -1.20
CA ALA A 25 10.32 -22.54 -2.50
C ALA A 25 9.16 -21.66 -2.98
N GLN A 26 9.38 -20.37 -3.01
CA GLN A 26 8.51 -19.45 -3.73
C GLN A 26 8.43 -19.99 -5.16
N ASP A 27 7.23 -20.29 -5.60
CA ASP A 27 6.98 -20.69 -6.97
C ASP A 27 7.34 -19.51 -7.87
N LYS A 28 8.56 -19.55 -8.42
CA LYS A 28 9.13 -18.46 -9.22
C LYS A 28 8.39 -18.25 -10.55
N ASP A 29 7.47 -19.14 -10.85
CA ASP A 29 6.71 -19.13 -12.10
C ASP A 29 5.28 -18.60 -11.92
N ALA A 30 4.83 -18.32 -10.70
CA ALA A 30 3.55 -17.67 -10.46
C ALA A 30 3.69 -16.16 -10.69
N PRO A 31 2.91 -15.55 -11.60
CA PRO A 31 3.00 -14.12 -11.88
C PRO A 31 2.70 -13.27 -10.64
N ILE A 32 1.87 -13.77 -9.72
CA ILE A 32 1.55 -13.10 -8.45
C ILE A 32 1.75 -14.08 -7.30
N ASP A 33 2.58 -13.73 -6.33
CA ASP A 33 2.78 -14.50 -5.11
C ASP A 33 1.44 -14.66 -4.37
N PRO A 34 1.00 -15.88 -4.05
CA PRO A 34 -0.26 -16.10 -3.34
C PRO A 34 -0.37 -15.38 -2.00
N GLN A 35 0.75 -15.14 -1.31
CA GLN A 35 0.75 -14.39 -0.06
C GLN A 35 0.52 -12.91 -0.32
N ALA A 36 1.12 -12.34 -1.38
CA ALA A 36 0.88 -10.95 -1.77
C ALA A 36 -0.60 -10.75 -2.17
N ASP A 37 -1.15 -11.64 -2.99
CA ASP A 37 -2.56 -11.64 -3.37
C ASP A 37 -3.48 -11.71 -2.13
N SER A 38 -3.22 -12.64 -1.22
CA SER A 38 -4.02 -12.83 -0.01
C SER A 38 -4.03 -11.59 0.89
N VAL A 39 -2.88 -10.94 1.09
CA VAL A 39 -2.78 -9.72 1.91
C VAL A 39 -3.54 -8.58 1.25
N LEU A 40 -3.42 -8.41 -0.07
CA LEU A 40 -4.12 -7.37 -0.82
C LEU A 40 -5.65 -7.56 -0.72
N ARG A 41 -6.15 -8.81 -0.90
CA ARG A 41 -7.58 -9.12 -0.73
C ARG A 41 -8.07 -8.83 0.68
N GLN A 42 -7.36 -9.27 1.71
CA GLN A 42 -7.74 -9.03 3.10
C GLN A 42 -7.82 -7.54 3.42
N MET A 43 -6.90 -6.72 2.89
CA MET A 43 -6.95 -5.27 3.04
C MET A 43 -8.21 -4.70 2.36
N SER A 44 -8.47 -5.08 1.11
CA SER A 44 -9.63 -4.62 0.35
C SER A 44 -10.95 -5.02 1.02
N ASP A 45 -11.08 -6.30 1.40
CA ASP A 45 -12.26 -6.80 2.10
C ASP A 45 -12.51 -6.04 3.40
N TYR A 46 -11.46 -5.78 4.18
CA TYR A 46 -11.58 -4.98 5.40
C TYR A 46 -12.09 -3.56 5.12
N LEU A 47 -11.49 -2.85 4.15
CA LEU A 47 -11.90 -1.50 3.77
C LEU A 47 -13.36 -1.46 3.30
N ASN A 48 -13.83 -2.51 2.64
CA ASN A 48 -15.22 -2.64 2.19
C ASN A 48 -16.24 -2.78 3.33
N THR A 49 -15.82 -3.25 4.51
CA THR A 49 -16.69 -3.31 5.69
C THR A 49 -16.92 -1.97 6.35
N LEU A 50 -16.10 -0.96 6.02
CA LEU A 50 -16.10 0.32 6.70
C LEU A 50 -17.03 1.33 6.01
N GLU A 51 -17.97 1.92 6.77
CA GLU A 51 -18.80 3.04 6.30
C GLU A 51 -18.04 4.37 6.32
N GLN A 52 -17.10 4.51 7.26
CA GLN A 52 -16.23 5.67 7.37
C GLN A 52 -14.84 5.28 7.86
N PHE A 53 -13.83 5.89 7.29
CA PHE A 53 -12.44 5.63 7.65
C PHE A 53 -11.52 6.78 7.23
N THR A 54 -10.31 6.79 7.76
CA THR A 54 -9.25 7.70 7.33
C THR A 54 -8.00 6.89 6.96
N VAL A 55 -7.47 7.15 5.78
CA VAL A 55 -6.20 6.59 5.30
C VAL A 55 -5.14 7.70 5.37
N ARG A 56 -3.97 7.35 5.90
CA ARG A 56 -2.75 8.17 5.80
C ARG A 56 -1.76 7.44 4.94
N ALA A 57 -1.16 8.17 4.02
CA ALA A 57 -0.20 7.61 3.09
C ALA A 57 1.01 8.52 2.93
N GLU A 58 2.17 7.91 2.79
CA GLU A 58 3.41 8.56 2.39
C GLU A 58 3.80 7.97 1.03
N ASN A 59 3.96 8.84 0.03
CA ASN A 59 4.32 8.47 -1.32
C ASN A 59 5.70 9.04 -1.64
N GLY A 60 6.63 8.17 -2.04
CA GLY A 60 7.93 8.53 -2.59
C GLY A 60 7.98 8.25 -4.08
N PHE A 61 8.48 9.21 -4.87
CA PHE A 61 8.64 9.06 -6.31
C PHE A 61 9.91 9.76 -6.79
N ASP A 62 10.48 9.24 -7.86
CA ASP A 62 11.66 9.79 -8.47
C ASP A 62 11.29 10.79 -9.58
N THR A 63 11.94 11.95 -9.56
CA THR A 63 11.82 12.98 -10.60
C THR A 63 13.13 13.14 -11.32
N LEU A 64 13.12 12.96 -12.65
CA LEU A 64 14.28 13.23 -13.49
C LEU A 64 14.33 14.73 -13.82
N LEU A 65 15.39 15.41 -13.39
CA LEU A 65 15.61 16.81 -13.68
C LEU A 65 16.16 16.99 -15.12
N PRO A 66 16.00 18.17 -15.74
CA PRO A 66 16.60 18.46 -17.05
C PRO A 66 18.13 18.28 -17.11
N SER A 67 18.80 18.33 -15.96
CA SER A 67 20.25 18.05 -15.84
C SER A 67 20.60 16.56 -15.99
N GLY A 68 19.60 15.64 -16.03
CA GLY A 68 19.80 14.20 -15.99
C GLY A 68 19.95 13.64 -14.56
N GLN A 69 19.86 14.47 -13.54
CA GLN A 69 19.91 14.04 -12.14
C GLN A 69 18.53 13.55 -11.68
N THR A 70 18.49 12.39 -11.03
CA THR A 70 17.28 11.88 -10.35
C THR A 70 17.19 12.46 -8.94
N LEU A 71 16.04 13.02 -8.62
CA LEU A 71 15.72 13.56 -7.30
C LEU A 71 14.52 12.80 -6.71
N GLN A 72 14.70 12.19 -5.55
CA GLN A 72 13.60 11.57 -4.82
C GLN A 72 12.76 12.66 -4.13
N MET A 73 11.47 12.64 -4.42
CA MET A 73 10.47 13.53 -3.85
C MET A 73 9.52 12.75 -2.96
N GLY A 74 8.95 13.41 -1.96
CA GLY A 74 7.97 12.82 -1.07
C GLY A 74 6.69 13.64 -0.97
N ARG A 75 5.56 12.95 -0.75
CA ARG A 75 4.27 13.56 -0.41
C ARG A 75 3.65 12.79 0.73
N SER A 76 2.98 13.49 1.64
CA SER A 76 2.07 12.90 2.61
C SER A 76 0.63 13.23 2.24
N MET A 77 -0.26 12.29 2.47
CA MET A 77 -1.68 12.41 2.18
C MET A 77 -2.50 11.91 3.37
N GLU A 78 -3.60 12.59 3.63
CA GLU A 78 -4.63 12.10 4.53
C GLU A 78 -5.99 12.19 3.80
N ILE A 79 -6.69 11.07 3.72
CA ILE A 79 -7.99 10.97 3.05
C ILE A 79 -9.00 10.43 4.06
N SER A 80 -10.06 11.19 4.32
CA SER A 80 -11.19 10.79 5.16
C SER A 80 -12.41 10.53 4.27
N VAL A 81 -12.93 9.33 4.39
CA VAL A 81 -14.07 8.83 3.62
C VAL A 81 -15.25 8.63 4.54
N ARG A 82 -16.42 9.04 4.11
CA ARG A 82 -17.73 8.61 4.63
C ARG A 82 -18.61 8.22 3.46
N ARG A 83 -18.81 6.94 3.31
CA ARG A 83 -19.64 6.37 2.23
C ARG A 83 -21.10 6.80 2.39
N PRO A 84 -21.86 6.97 1.32
CA PRO A 84 -21.46 6.75 -0.07
C PRO A 84 -20.86 7.98 -0.75
N ASP A 85 -20.96 9.19 -0.18
CA ASP A 85 -20.90 10.44 -0.94
C ASP A 85 -20.10 11.57 -0.25
N ARG A 86 -19.23 11.27 0.71
CA ARG A 86 -18.41 12.28 1.38
C ARG A 86 -16.93 11.89 1.37
N LEU A 87 -16.13 12.82 0.89
CA LEU A 87 -14.70 12.68 0.84
C LEU A 87 -14.02 13.99 1.22
N ARG A 88 -12.98 13.90 2.03
CA ARG A 88 -12.04 14.98 2.26
C ARG A 88 -10.63 14.43 2.13
N GLY A 89 -9.77 15.14 1.39
CA GLY A 89 -8.36 14.80 1.30
C GLY A 89 -7.48 16.01 1.54
N SER A 90 -6.27 15.78 2.01
CA SER A 90 -5.20 16.76 2.07
C SER A 90 -3.92 16.15 1.51
N ILE A 91 -3.19 16.92 0.73
CA ILE A 91 -1.93 16.54 0.10
C ILE A 91 -0.88 17.57 0.49
N HIS A 92 0.22 17.11 1.07
CA HIS A 92 1.33 17.95 1.48
C HIS A 92 2.64 17.42 0.89
N GLY A 93 3.47 18.29 0.37
CA GLY A 93 4.81 17.96 -0.12
C GLY A 93 5.08 18.42 -1.56
N GLY A 94 6.34 18.75 -1.84
CA GLY A 94 6.74 19.29 -3.12
C GLY A 94 6.10 20.64 -3.41
N ARG A 95 5.35 20.73 -4.51
CA ARG A 95 4.60 21.94 -4.92
C ARG A 95 3.14 21.91 -4.46
N TYR A 96 2.74 20.83 -3.80
CA TYR A 96 1.35 20.59 -3.43
C TYR A 96 1.14 20.85 -1.95
N ASP A 97 0.28 21.80 -1.65
CA ASP A 97 -0.35 22.00 -0.35
C ASP A 97 -1.82 22.28 -0.64
N GLN A 98 -2.55 21.19 -0.80
CA GLN A 98 -3.91 21.19 -1.31
C GLN A 98 -4.84 20.43 -0.38
N GLU A 99 -6.05 20.90 -0.27
CA GLU A 99 -7.17 20.16 0.30
C GLU A 99 -8.28 20.05 -0.72
N PHE A 100 -8.94 18.91 -0.77
CA PHE A 100 -10.12 18.71 -1.59
C PHE A 100 -11.28 18.16 -0.77
N TYR A 101 -12.48 18.49 -1.21
CA TYR A 101 -13.71 18.15 -0.52
C TYR A 101 -14.74 17.73 -1.57
N TYR A 102 -15.39 16.59 -1.34
CA TYR A 102 -16.49 16.11 -2.15
C TYR A 102 -17.71 15.91 -1.25
N ASP A 103 -18.88 16.38 -1.71
CA ASP A 103 -20.12 16.37 -0.93
C ASP A 103 -21.27 15.60 -1.58
N GLY A 104 -20.97 14.79 -2.61
CA GLY A 104 -21.96 14.02 -3.37
C GLY A 104 -22.53 14.75 -4.57
N SER A 105 -22.21 16.02 -4.77
CA SER A 105 -22.71 16.85 -5.87
C SER A 105 -21.69 17.82 -6.43
N SER A 106 -20.69 18.16 -5.64
CA SER A 106 -19.63 19.08 -6.04
C SER A 106 -18.28 18.64 -5.45
N ILE A 107 -17.21 19.01 -6.14
CA ILE A 107 -15.84 18.90 -5.62
C ILE A 107 -15.23 20.29 -5.51
N THR A 108 -14.60 20.55 -4.38
CA THR A 108 -13.88 21.79 -4.12
C THR A 108 -12.42 21.48 -3.89
N LEU A 109 -11.53 22.13 -4.63
CA LEU A 109 -10.09 22.09 -4.44
C LEU A 109 -9.63 23.42 -3.83
N PHE A 110 -8.89 23.36 -2.73
CA PHE A 110 -8.27 24.50 -2.08
C PHE A 110 -6.75 24.37 -2.11
N THR A 111 -6.06 25.35 -2.68
CA THR A 111 -4.59 25.42 -2.74
C THR A 111 -4.10 26.47 -1.74
N LYS A 112 -3.51 26.01 -0.62
CA LYS A 112 -3.12 26.87 0.51
C LYS A 112 -2.06 27.89 0.15
N GLY A 113 -1.04 27.48 -0.62
CA GLY A 113 0.10 28.35 -0.94
C GLY A 113 -0.27 29.63 -1.67
N VAL A 114 -1.34 29.63 -2.45
CA VAL A 114 -1.87 30.80 -3.18
C VAL A 114 -3.20 31.29 -2.63
N ASN A 115 -3.70 30.65 -1.56
CA ASN A 115 -4.99 30.95 -0.94
C ASN A 115 -6.14 31.03 -1.95
N TYR A 116 -6.21 30.05 -2.85
CA TYR A 116 -7.18 29.97 -3.92
C TYR A 116 -7.98 28.68 -3.82
N TYR A 117 -9.28 28.76 -4.11
CA TYR A 117 -10.13 27.58 -4.25
C TYR A 117 -10.94 27.63 -5.54
N ALA A 118 -11.31 26.46 -6.02
CA ALA A 118 -12.24 26.27 -7.14
C ALA A 118 -13.24 25.19 -6.77
N THR A 119 -14.48 25.37 -7.20
CA THR A 119 -15.55 24.38 -7.02
C THR A 119 -16.17 24.08 -8.36
N THR A 120 -16.41 22.81 -8.65
CA THR A 120 -17.11 22.33 -9.84
C THR A 120 -18.20 21.35 -9.45
N GLU A 121 -19.23 21.20 -10.30
CA GLU A 121 -20.17 20.10 -10.18
C GLU A 121 -19.43 18.78 -10.39
N ALA A 122 -19.84 17.74 -9.70
CA ALA A 122 -19.24 16.42 -9.78
C ALA A 122 -20.31 15.33 -9.83
N PRO A 123 -20.00 14.17 -10.47
CA PRO A 123 -20.88 13.02 -10.48
C PRO A 123 -21.26 12.56 -9.07
N PRO A 124 -22.42 11.89 -8.89
CA PRO A 124 -22.86 11.43 -7.57
C PRO A 124 -22.09 10.22 -7.04
N SER A 125 -21.28 9.54 -7.87
CA SER A 125 -20.34 8.50 -7.46
C SER A 125 -19.02 9.12 -7.04
N MET A 126 -18.47 8.67 -5.92
CA MET A 126 -17.18 9.15 -5.41
C MET A 126 -16.03 8.82 -6.37
N GLU A 127 -16.04 7.64 -6.99
CA GLU A 127 -15.08 7.21 -7.99
C GLU A 127 -15.13 8.12 -9.22
N ALA A 128 -16.29 8.24 -9.83
CA ALA A 128 -16.46 9.11 -11.00
C ALA A 128 -16.14 10.58 -10.70
N ALA A 129 -16.37 11.05 -9.47
CA ALA A 129 -16.02 12.41 -9.05
C ALA A 129 -14.52 12.62 -8.94
N LEU A 130 -13.75 11.59 -8.53
CA LEU A 130 -12.30 11.67 -8.48
C LEU A 130 -11.69 11.62 -9.89
N ASP A 131 -12.22 10.77 -10.76
CA ASP A 131 -11.81 10.67 -12.17
C ASP A 131 -12.04 12.01 -12.89
N ASP A 132 -13.25 12.59 -12.75
CA ASP A 132 -13.58 13.89 -13.30
C ASP A 132 -12.68 15.02 -12.75
N ALA A 133 -12.34 14.97 -11.48
CA ALA A 133 -11.45 15.97 -10.87
C ALA A 133 -9.99 15.80 -11.32
N GLU A 134 -9.54 14.60 -11.62
CA GLU A 134 -8.22 14.38 -12.22
C GLU A 134 -8.16 15.01 -13.61
N GLU A 135 -9.18 14.78 -14.45
CA GLU A 135 -9.24 15.31 -15.81
C GLU A 135 -9.44 16.84 -15.84
N SER A 136 -10.35 17.36 -15.01
CA SER A 136 -10.80 18.77 -15.10
C SER A 136 -9.90 19.75 -14.35
N VAL A 137 -9.37 19.36 -13.18
CA VAL A 137 -8.59 20.26 -12.29
C VAL A 137 -7.20 19.71 -11.97
N GLY A 138 -6.81 18.55 -12.52
CA GLY A 138 -5.51 17.91 -12.31
C GLY A 138 -5.32 17.43 -10.87
N LEU A 139 -6.38 17.03 -10.20
CA LEU A 139 -6.29 16.41 -8.86
C LEU A 139 -5.63 15.04 -8.99
N VAL A 140 -4.44 14.89 -8.46
CA VAL A 140 -3.77 13.57 -8.41
C VAL A 140 -4.16 12.87 -7.13
N ALA A 141 -4.99 11.84 -7.23
CA ALA A 141 -5.45 11.02 -6.11
C ALA A 141 -4.90 9.58 -6.20
N PRO A 142 -3.60 9.35 -5.94
CA PRO A 142 -2.91 8.07 -6.20
C PRO A 142 -3.43 6.89 -5.36
N PHE A 143 -4.44 7.09 -4.53
CA PHE A 143 -5.09 6.06 -3.73
C PHE A 143 -6.61 6.05 -3.95
N ALA A 144 -7.09 6.59 -5.07
CA ALA A 144 -8.51 6.57 -5.44
C ALA A 144 -9.05 5.13 -5.45
N ASP A 145 -8.26 4.18 -5.95
CA ASP A 145 -8.62 2.76 -5.99
C ASP A 145 -8.91 2.15 -4.61
N LEU A 146 -8.22 2.61 -3.55
CA LEU A 146 -8.48 2.12 -2.18
C LEU A 146 -9.83 2.56 -1.62
N ILE A 147 -10.46 3.58 -2.20
CA ILE A 147 -11.74 4.11 -1.75
C ILE A 147 -12.89 3.38 -2.43
N SER A 148 -12.64 2.82 -3.60
CA SER A 148 -13.58 2.01 -4.37
C SER A 148 -14.05 0.79 -3.57
N LYS A 149 -15.27 0.30 -3.87
CA LYS A 149 -15.73 -0.99 -3.40
C LYS A 149 -15.03 -2.15 -4.10
N ASP A 150 -14.54 -1.89 -5.30
CA ASP A 150 -13.82 -2.86 -6.13
C ASP A 150 -12.29 -2.66 -6.03
N ALA A 151 -11.82 -2.17 -4.86
CA ALA A 151 -10.42 -1.79 -4.63
C ALA A 151 -9.43 -2.91 -5.00
N TYR A 152 -9.73 -4.17 -4.70
CA TYR A 152 -8.86 -5.28 -5.08
C TYR A 152 -8.78 -5.41 -6.61
N ASP A 153 -9.92 -5.42 -7.29
CA ASP A 153 -9.97 -5.63 -8.75
C ASP A 153 -9.26 -4.48 -9.48
N ASN A 154 -9.48 -3.24 -9.05
CA ASN A 154 -8.81 -2.07 -9.62
C ASN A 154 -7.28 -2.11 -9.42
N LEU A 155 -6.83 -2.52 -8.23
CA LEU A 155 -5.39 -2.58 -7.92
C LEU A 155 -4.65 -3.71 -8.61
N ILE A 156 -5.35 -4.78 -9.06
CA ILE A 156 -4.76 -5.97 -9.65
C ILE A 156 -4.92 -6.05 -11.17
N GLU A 157 -5.77 -5.22 -11.78
CA GLU A 157 -6.18 -5.32 -13.19
C GLU A 157 -5.00 -5.41 -14.16
N ASP A 158 -4.01 -4.51 -14.02
CA ASP A 158 -2.85 -4.43 -14.90
C ASP A 158 -1.58 -5.06 -14.31
N VAL A 159 -1.71 -5.82 -13.20
CA VAL A 159 -0.56 -6.40 -12.53
C VAL A 159 -0.06 -7.64 -13.25
N THR A 160 1.19 -7.59 -13.68
CA THR A 160 1.89 -8.70 -14.36
C THR A 160 2.83 -9.46 -13.44
N LEU A 161 3.23 -8.87 -12.30
CA LEU A 161 4.08 -9.50 -11.29
C LEU A 161 3.72 -8.96 -9.91
N GLY A 162 3.55 -9.85 -8.93
CA GLY A 162 3.33 -9.53 -7.54
C GLY A 162 4.26 -10.31 -6.61
N LEU A 163 4.88 -9.63 -5.64
CA LEU A 163 5.81 -10.24 -4.67
C LEU A 163 5.41 -9.86 -3.25
N TYR A 164 5.44 -10.83 -2.35
CA TYR A 164 5.46 -10.57 -0.91
C TYR A 164 6.92 -10.38 -0.46
N VAL A 165 7.29 -9.16 -0.08
CA VAL A 165 8.68 -8.83 0.32
C VAL A 165 8.93 -9.17 1.79
N GLY A 166 7.89 -9.15 2.63
CA GLY A 166 7.99 -9.41 4.06
C GLY A 166 7.32 -8.33 4.91
N LEU A 167 7.78 -8.18 6.14
CA LEU A 167 7.35 -7.11 7.04
C LEU A 167 8.32 -5.94 6.98
N SER A 168 7.78 -4.72 7.03
CA SER A 168 8.55 -3.46 7.06
C SER A 168 7.91 -2.52 8.07
N THR A 169 8.72 -1.67 8.70
CA THR A 169 8.21 -0.66 9.63
C THR A 169 8.06 0.67 8.90
N ILE A 170 6.84 1.19 8.82
CA ILE A 170 6.51 2.47 8.23
C ILE A 170 5.94 3.38 9.31
N SER A 171 6.58 4.51 9.56
CA SER A 171 6.17 5.48 10.60
C SER A 171 5.92 4.84 11.98
N GLY A 172 6.74 3.82 12.35
CA GLY A 172 6.63 3.09 13.61
C GLY A 172 5.56 1.98 13.65
N VAL A 173 4.87 1.74 12.55
CA VAL A 173 3.89 0.65 12.40
C VAL A 173 4.48 -0.47 11.57
N GLU A 174 4.35 -1.72 12.05
CA GLU A 174 4.72 -2.90 11.27
C GLU A 174 3.66 -3.16 10.19
N CYS A 175 4.10 -3.21 8.93
CA CYS A 175 3.26 -3.34 7.76
C CYS A 175 3.74 -4.48 6.87
N HIS A 176 2.81 -5.14 6.17
CA HIS A 176 3.16 -6.03 5.06
C HIS A 176 3.71 -5.20 3.89
N HIS A 177 4.86 -5.62 3.38
CA HIS A 177 5.50 -5.01 2.23
C HIS A 177 5.22 -5.86 0.99
N LEU A 178 4.47 -5.30 0.08
CA LEU A 178 4.11 -5.89 -1.21
C LEU A 178 4.77 -5.10 -2.32
N ALA A 179 5.18 -5.77 -3.39
CA ALA A 179 5.70 -5.13 -4.58
C ALA A 179 4.97 -5.66 -5.80
N PHE A 180 4.38 -4.76 -6.58
CA PHE A 180 3.67 -5.09 -7.81
C PHE A 180 4.27 -4.35 -8.99
N ARG A 181 4.20 -5.00 -10.16
CA ARG A 181 4.57 -4.39 -11.43
C ARG A 181 3.40 -4.56 -12.39
N GLY A 182 2.89 -3.45 -12.91
CA GLY A 182 1.96 -3.37 -14.01
C GLY A 182 2.65 -3.32 -15.37
N GLU A 183 1.85 -3.31 -16.44
CA GLU A 183 2.32 -3.07 -17.81
C GLU A 183 2.73 -1.61 -18.04
#